data_1f8df46dda25897b47079ae81b28c35f
#
_entry.id   1f8df46dda25897b47079ae81b28c35f
#
_cell.length_a   1.000
_cell.length_b   1.000
_cell.length_c   1.000
_cell.angle_alpha   90.00
_cell.angle_beta   90.00
_cell.angle_gamma   90.00
#
_symmetry.space_group_name_H-M   'P 1'
#
loop_
_entity.id
_entity.type
_entity.pdbx_description
1 polymer ?
#
loop_
_entity_poly.entity_id
_entity_poly.type
_entity_poly.pdbx_seq_one_letter_code
_entity_poly.pdbx_strand_id
1 'polypeptide(L)'
;MENLVVKEKPKRTILIVDDEKPIVDILVYNLQKEGYETIEANDGEEGVRLALEKKPDLILLDIMLPKMDGLSVCKRVRHSLNVPILMLSAKDEEIDKILGLELGADDYVTKPFSVRELMARVKANLRKLDINSDVVVENKTEETEDNANKIEVGDLRLDLDKFEVRVRGDVVDLTLREFEVLKYLAKQPGQVITREILLEKVWGYEYYGDIRTVDVTVRRIREKIELDTSNPKILVTKRGVGYYISTNKDKNKTF
;
A
#
# COMPACT_ATOMS: atom_id res chain seq x y z
N MET A 1 26.07 -23.60 27.49
CA MET A 1 26.21 -22.74 26.31
C MET A 1 25.07 -23.06 25.37
N GLU A 2 23.99 -22.35 25.48
CA GLU A 2 22.82 -22.50 24.59
C GLU A 2 23.15 -21.81 23.27
N ASN A 3 23.14 -22.59 22.19
CA ASN A 3 23.24 -22.06 20.83
C ASN A 3 21.97 -21.28 20.53
N LEU A 4 22.02 -19.96 20.57
CA LEU A 4 21.03 -19.09 19.97
C LEU A 4 21.04 -19.34 18.46
N VAL A 5 20.10 -20.14 17.98
CA VAL A 5 19.81 -20.26 16.55
C VAL A 5 19.11 -18.96 16.16
N VAL A 6 19.88 -18.02 15.63
CA VAL A 6 19.34 -16.85 14.96
C VAL A 6 18.59 -17.36 13.73
N LYS A 7 17.25 -17.44 13.80
CA LYS A 7 16.43 -17.69 12.60
C LYS A 7 16.65 -16.51 11.65
N GLU A 8 17.35 -16.73 10.55
CA GLU A 8 17.43 -15.74 9.47
C GLU A 8 15.98 -15.41 9.02
N LYS A 9 15.65 -14.12 9.00
CA LYS A 9 14.37 -13.67 8.44
C LYS A 9 14.28 -14.11 6.98
N PRO A 10 13.14 -14.64 6.51
CA PRO A 10 12.97 -15.00 5.11
C PRO A 10 13.25 -13.77 4.24
N LYS A 11 14.08 -13.93 3.23
CA LYS A 11 14.38 -12.85 2.28
C LYS A 11 13.12 -12.46 1.53
N ARG A 12 12.90 -11.16 1.40
CA ARG A 12 11.79 -10.62 0.62
C ARG A 12 12.06 -10.77 -0.86
N THR A 13 11.02 -11.15 -1.61
CA THR A 13 11.09 -11.36 -3.06
C THR A 13 10.42 -10.21 -3.79
N ILE A 14 11.11 -9.62 -4.75
CA ILE A 14 10.63 -8.51 -5.58
C ILE A 14 10.53 -8.97 -7.04
N LEU A 15 9.35 -8.85 -7.64
CA LEU A 15 9.15 -9.06 -9.07
C LEU A 15 9.42 -7.77 -9.82
N ILE A 16 10.27 -7.82 -10.83
CA ILE A 16 10.58 -6.72 -11.75
C ILE A 16 9.96 -7.08 -13.10
N VAL A 17 9.07 -6.23 -13.60
CA VAL A 17 8.42 -6.38 -14.90
C VAL A 17 8.78 -5.17 -15.76
N ASP A 18 9.75 -5.33 -16.63
CA ASP A 18 10.29 -4.28 -17.49
C ASP A 18 10.99 -4.95 -18.69
N ASP A 19 10.79 -4.49 -19.91
CA ASP A 19 11.39 -5.05 -21.12
C ASP A 19 12.76 -4.44 -21.44
N GLU A 20 13.15 -3.38 -20.75
CA GLU A 20 14.44 -2.72 -20.91
C GLU A 20 15.52 -3.40 -20.05
N LYS A 21 16.22 -4.41 -20.61
CA LYS A 21 17.26 -5.18 -19.91
C LYS A 21 18.27 -4.34 -19.13
N PRO A 22 18.79 -3.19 -19.62
CA PRO A 22 19.70 -2.36 -18.84
C PRO A 22 19.09 -1.81 -17.54
N ILE A 23 17.78 -1.50 -17.53
CA ILE A 23 17.05 -1.04 -16.35
C ILE A 23 16.90 -2.21 -15.37
N VAL A 24 16.46 -3.36 -15.88
CA VAL A 24 16.32 -4.60 -15.07
C VAL A 24 17.65 -4.94 -14.38
N ASP A 25 18.76 -4.94 -15.09
CA ASP A 25 20.09 -5.28 -14.55
C ASP A 25 20.49 -4.33 -13.40
N ILE A 26 20.24 -3.02 -13.57
CA ILE A 26 20.49 -2.01 -12.52
C ILE A 26 19.61 -2.28 -11.30
N LEU A 27 18.33 -2.59 -11.50
CA LEU A 27 17.38 -2.85 -10.43
C LEU A 27 17.77 -4.13 -9.67
N VAL A 28 18.02 -5.22 -10.38
CA VAL A 28 18.46 -6.51 -9.82
C VAL A 28 19.70 -6.33 -8.95
N TYR A 29 20.75 -5.68 -9.49
CA TYR A 29 21.98 -5.43 -8.75
C TYR A 29 21.74 -4.68 -7.43
N ASN A 30 20.97 -3.59 -7.46
CA ASN A 30 20.74 -2.77 -6.28
C ASN A 30 19.81 -3.46 -5.26
N LEU A 31 18.79 -4.17 -5.70
CA LEU A 31 17.88 -4.90 -4.84
C LEU A 31 18.59 -6.06 -4.14
N GLN A 32 19.42 -6.83 -4.86
CA GLN A 32 20.20 -7.92 -4.28
C GLN A 32 21.25 -7.41 -3.28
N LYS A 33 21.87 -6.25 -3.56
CA LYS A 33 22.80 -5.60 -2.62
C LYS A 33 22.10 -5.21 -1.30
N GLU A 34 20.80 -4.87 -1.34
CA GLU A 34 19.98 -4.58 -0.17
C GLU A 34 19.40 -5.85 0.50
N GLY A 35 19.75 -7.04 -0.02
CA GLY A 35 19.38 -8.33 0.55
C GLY A 35 18.05 -8.91 0.07
N TYR A 36 17.41 -8.32 -0.96
CA TYR A 36 16.19 -8.83 -1.56
C TYR A 36 16.48 -9.94 -2.59
N GLU A 37 15.54 -10.86 -2.75
CA GLU A 37 15.50 -11.77 -3.89
C GLU A 37 14.74 -11.14 -5.04
N THR A 38 15.14 -11.42 -6.28
CA THR A 38 14.54 -10.82 -7.47
C THR A 38 14.01 -11.86 -8.42
N ILE A 39 12.87 -11.58 -9.02
CA ILE A 39 12.27 -12.33 -10.14
C ILE A 39 12.12 -11.34 -11.29
N GLU A 40 12.42 -11.75 -12.51
CA GLU A 40 12.38 -10.90 -13.70
C GLU A 40 11.29 -11.40 -14.65
N ALA A 41 10.57 -10.44 -15.27
CA ALA A 41 9.65 -10.66 -16.37
C ALA A 41 9.90 -9.61 -17.44
N ASN A 42 9.90 -10.01 -18.72
CA ASN A 42 10.23 -9.13 -19.85
C ASN A 42 8.98 -8.66 -20.62
N ASP A 43 7.80 -9.07 -20.20
CA ASP A 43 6.52 -8.64 -20.77
C ASP A 43 5.38 -8.75 -19.74
N GLY A 44 4.26 -8.12 -20.05
CA GLY A 44 3.14 -8.05 -19.12
C GLY A 44 2.44 -9.39 -18.88
N GLU A 45 2.39 -10.30 -19.85
CA GLU A 45 1.76 -11.62 -19.67
C GLU A 45 2.60 -12.48 -18.71
N GLU A 46 3.92 -12.49 -18.90
CA GLU A 46 4.84 -13.14 -18.00
C GLU A 46 4.80 -12.53 -16.61
N GLY A 47 4.73 -11.20 -16.52
CA GLY A 47 4.57 -10.46 -15.27
C GLY A 47 3.36 -10.93 -14.45
N VAL A 48 2.18 -11.02 -15.08
CA VAL A 48 0.97 -11.55 -14.42
C VAL A 48 1.17 -12.99 -13.97
N ARG A 49 1.68 -13.86 -14.83
CA ARG A 49 1.91 -15.27 -14.53
C ARG A 49 2.82 -15.44 -13.30
N LEU A 50 3.99 -14.78 -13.32
CA LEU A 50 4.95 -14.86 -12.22
C LEU A 50 4.42 -14.22 -10.93
N ALA A 51 3.69 -13.13 -11.00
CA ALA A 51 3.04 -12.54 -9.82
C ALA A 51 2.11 -13.54 -9.13
N LEU A 52 1.24 -14.21 -9.88
CA LEU A 52 0.27 -15.17 -9.33
C LEU A 52 0.92 -16.46 -8.81
N GLU A 53 1.93 -16.97 -9.52
CA GLU A 53 2.63 -18.19 -9.14
C GLU A 53 3.59 -18.00 -7.94
N LYS A 54 4.37 -16.93 -7.96
CA LYS A 54 5.45 -16.69 -6.99
C LYS A 54 5.04 -15.87 -5.79
N LYS A 55 3.94 -15.11 -5.90
CA LYS A 55 3.40 -14.22 -4.85
C LYS A 55 4.49 -13.36 -4.21
N PRO A 56 5.15 -12.48 -4.99
CA PRO A 56 6.23 -11.64 -4.49
C PRO A 56 5.75 -10.70 -3.39
N ASP A 57 6.68 -10.18 -2.60
CA ASP A 57 6.40 -9.19 -1.56
C ASP A 57 6.18 -7.76 -2.11
N LEU A 58 6.69 -7.49 -3.33
CA LEU A 58 6.51 -6.22 -4.04
C LEU A 58 6.70 -6.43 -5.54
N ILE A 59 6.00 -5.63 -6.35
CA ILE A 59 6.14 -5.63 -7.81
C ILE A 59 6.63 -4.24 -8.24
N LEU A 60 7.75 -4.21 -8.99
CA LEU A 60 8.16 -3.07 -9.80
C LEU A 60 7.63 -3.31 -11.21
N LEU A 61 6.82 -2.38 -11.74
CA LEU A 61 6.04 -2.61 -12.95
C LEU A 61 6.19 -1.45 -13.92
N ASP A 62 6.81 -1.68 -15.06
CA ASP A 62 6.78 -0.69 -16.13
C ASP A 62 5.39 -0.59 -16.76
N ILE A 63 5.03 0.62 -17.21
CA ILE A 63 3.76 0.86 -17.91
C ILE A 63 3.86 0.42 -19.39
N MET A 64 4.98 0.69 -20.02
CA MET A 64 5.18 0.47 -21.45
C MET A 64 5.75 -0.92 -21.73
N LEU A 65 4.94 -1.96 -21.56
CA LEU A 65 5.35 -3.33 -21.75
C LEU A 65 4.82 -3.92 -23.07
N PRO A 66 5.55 -4.84 -23.72
CA PRO A 66 5.03 -5.60 -24.84
C PRO A 66 3.96 -6.61 -24.38
N LYS A 67 3.14 -7.08 -25.32
CA LYS A 67 2.02 -8.01 -25.20
C LYS A 67 0.86 -7.49 -24.34
N MET A 68 1.14 -7.02 -23.12
CA MET A 68 0.16 -6.47 -22.20
C MET A 68 0.78 -5.28 -21.47
N ASP A 69 0.15 -4.11 -21.57
CA ASP A 69 0.61 -2.90 -20.87
C ASP A 69 0.55 -3.04 -19.35
N GLY A 70 1.37 -2.26 -18.63
CA GLY A 70 1.49 -2.35 -17.18
C GLY A 70 0.22 -1.96 -16.42
N LEU A 71 -0.65 -1.12 -16.98
CA LEU A 71 -1.94 -0.78 -16.36
C LEU A 71 -2.87 -2.00 -16.35
N SER A 72 -2.89 -2.75 -17.47
CA SER A 72 -3.63 -4.01 -17.59
C SER A 72 -3.06 -5.10 -16.67
N VAL A 73 -1.72 -5.19 -16.53
CA VAL A 73 -1.04 -6.07 -15.57
C VAL A 73 -1.47 -5.73 -14.15
N CYS A 74 -1.39 -4.45 -13.76
CA CYS A 74 -1.78 -3.97 -12.44
C CYS A 74 -3.22 -4.38 -12.11
N LYS A 75 -4.17 -4.11 -13.00
CA LYS A 75 -5.58 -4.47 -12.83
C LYS A 75 -5.77 -5.98 -12.63
N ARG A 76 -5.09 -6.82 -13.44
CA ARG A 76 -5.19 -8.29 -13.33
C ARG A 76 -4.60 -8.82 -12.02
N VAL A 77 -3.43 -8.32 -11.63
CA VAL A 77 -2.77 -8.72 -10.38
C VAL A 77 -3.63 -8.32 -9.19
N ARG A 78 -4.18 -7.11 -9.17
CA ARG A 78 -5.05 -6.62 -8.10
C ARG A 78 -6.31 -7.41 -7.89
N HIS A 79 -6.81 -8.07 -8.92
CA HIS A 79 -7.98 -8.95 -8.79
C HIS A 79 -7.72 -10.16 -7.89
N SER A 80 -6.45 -10.55 -7.71
CA SER A 80 -6.07 -11.75 -6.98
C SER A 80 -5.06 -11.53 -5.86
N LEU A 81 -4.32 -10.42 -5.86
CA LEU A 81 -3.23 -10.15 -4.92
C LEU A 81 -3.26 -8.70 -4.41
N ASN A 82 -3.05 -8.55 -3.10
CA ASN A 82 -2.91 -7.25 -2.44
C ASN A 82 -1.44 -6.84 -2.20
N VAL A 83 -0.50 -7.40 -2.98
CA VAL A 83 0.92 -7.08 -2.93
C VAL A 83 1.18 -5.61 -3.33
N PRO A 84 2.11 -4.88 -2.70
CA PRO A 84 2.48 -3.54 -3.14
C PRO A 84 2.95 -3.52 -4.59
N ILE A 85 2.39 -2.61 -5.41
CA ILE A 85 2.79 -2.37 -6.80
C ILE A 85 3.32 -0.96 -6.92
N LEU A 86 4.58 -0.83 -7.31
CA LEU A 86 5.26 0.42 -7.62
C LEU A 86 5.41 0.52 -9.13
N MET A 87 4.71 1.47 -9.74
CA MET A 87 4.78 1.69 -11.18
C MET A 87 5.99 2.50 -11.58
N LEU A 88 6.64 2.08 -12.67
CA LEU A 88 7.72 2.80 -13.35
C LEU A 88 7.18 3.32 -14.67
N SER A 89 7.41 4.59 -15.02
CA SER A 89 6.89 5.14 -16.28
C SER A 89 7.80 6.19 -16.87
N ALA A 90 7.93 6.16 -18.19
CA ALA A 90 8.57 7.22 -18.97
C ALA A 90 7.66 8.44 -19.20
N LYS A 91 6.38 8.36 -18.82
CA LYS A 91 5.41 9.42 -19.06
C LYS A 91 5.26 10.35 -17.89
N ASP A 92 5.54 11.63 -18.13
CA ASP A 92 5.36 12.72 -17.15
C ASP A 92 3.93 13.26 -17.10
N GLU A 93 3.02 12.75 -17.94
CA GLU A 93 1.65 13.22 -17.94
C GLU A 93 0.94 12.86 -16.63
N GLU A 94 0.43 13.86 -15.96
CA GLU A 94 -0.31 13.76 -14.72
C GLU A 94 -1.47 12.76 -14.79
N ILE A 95 -2.06 12.62 -15.97
CA ILE A 95 -3.16 11.69 -16.25
C ILE A 95 -2.70 10.24 -16.10
N ASP A 96 -1.50 9.87 -16.59
CA ASP A 96 -1.00 8.49 -16.49
C ASP A 96 -0.67 8.11 -15.03
N LYS A 97 -0.17 9.07 -14.24
CA LYS A 97 0.07 8.89 -12.80
C LYS A 97 -1.23 8.62 -12.04
N ILE A 98 -2.24 9.45 -12.29
CA ILE A 98 -3.55 9.31 -11.66
C ILE A 98 -4.19 7.98 -12.08
N LEU A 99 -4.16 7.65 -13.37
CA LEU A 99 -4.74 6.41 -13.90
C LEU A 99 -4.08 5.16 -13.31
N GLY A 100 -2.74 5.13 -13.23
CA GLY A 100 -2.01 4.01 -12.62
C GLY A 100 -2.39 3.81 -11.16
N LEU A 101 -2.45 4.90 -10.39
CA LEU A 101 -2.91 4.86 -9.00
C LEU A 101 -4.38 4.45 -8.90
N GLU A 102 -5.29 4.95 -9.75
CA GLU A 102 -6.71 4.56 -9.77
C GLU A 102 -6.91 3.07 -10.11
N LEU A 103 -6.06 2.48 -10.92
CA LEU A 103 -6.12 1.06 -11.28
C LEU A 103 -5.52 0.12 -10.23
N GLY A 104 -4.92 0.64 -9.17
CA GLY A 104 -4.49 -0.19 -8.06
C GLY A 104 -3.03 -0.09 -7.67
N ALA A 105 -2.20 0.71 -8.34
CA ALA A 105 -0.84 0.95 -7.88
C ALA A 105 -0.80 1.62 -6.50
N ASP A 106 0.22 1.31 -5.70
CA ASP A 106 0.43 1.90 -4.37
C ASP A 106 1.35 3.11 -4.42
N ASP A 107 2.18 3.18 -5.46
CA ASP A 107 3.12 4.27 -5.67
C ASP A 107 3.55 4.33 -7.15
N TYR A 108 4.27 5.39 -7.51
CA TYR A 108 4.63 5.71 -8.88
C TYR A 108 6.01 6.39 -8.93
N VAL A 109 6.83 6.03 -9.93
CA VAL A 109 8.16 6.63 -10.17
C VAL A 109 8.32 6.95 -11.65
N THR A 110 8.73 8.18 -11.97
CA THR A 110 9.00 8.59 -13.36
C THR A 110 10.40 8.20 -13.81
N LYS A 111 10.53 7.64 -15.01
CA LYS A 111 11.80 7.46 -15.71
C LYS A 111 12.21 8.80 -16.40
N PRO A 112 13.47 9.26 -16.31
CA PRO A 112 14.57 8.63 -15.58
C PRO A 112 14.47 8.87 -14.07
N PHE A 113 14.71 7.83 -13.28
CA PHE A 113 14.67 7.90 -11.82
C PHE A 113 16.07 7.77 -11.20
N SER A 114 16.20 8.31 -10.00
CA SER A 114 17.34 7.99 -9.15
C SER A 114 17.18 6.62 -8.52
N VAL A 115 18.19 5.75 -8.65
CA VAL A 115 18.21 4.44 -7.98
C VAL A 115 18.00 4.60 -6.46
N ARG A 116 18.59 5.65 -5.84
CA ARG A 116 18.42 5.95 -4.42
C ARG A 116 16.96 6.24 -4.08
N GLU A 117 16.27 7.02 -4.90
CA GLU A 117 14.85 7.33 -4.73
C GLU A 117 14.01 6.04 -4.82
N LEU A 118 14.24 5.24 -5.87
CA LEU A 118 13.50 3.99 -6.05
C LEU A 118 13.72 3.04 -4.87
N MET A 119 14.96 2.87 -4.39
CA MET A 119 15.25 2.02 -3.22
C MET A 119 14.57 2.54 -1.94
N ALA A 120 14.49 3.86 -1.75
CA ALA A 120 13.76 4.45 -0.62
C ALA A 120 12.28 4.11 -0.69
N ARG A 121 11.66 4.17 -1.88
CA ARG A 121 10.25 3.81 -2.11
C ARG A 121 9.99 2.32 -1.92
N VAL A 122 10.87 1.45 -2.42
CA VAL A 122 10.82 0.00 -2.18
C VAL A 122 10.83 -0.29 -0.68
N LYS A 123 11.80 0.26 0.05
CA LYS A 123 11.89 0.11 1.51
C LYS A 123 10.65 0.62 2.23
N ALA A 124 10.11 1.77 1.82
CA ALA A 124 8.90 2.35 2.41
C ALA A 124 7.66 1.48 2.20
N ASN A 125 7.55 0.82 1.04
CA ASN A 125 6.46 -0.09 0.75
C ASN A 125 6.60 -1.45 1.46
N LEU A 126 7.83 -1.95 1.66
CA LEU A 126 8.10 -3.23 2.34
C LEU A 126 8.16 -3.14 3.87
N ARG A 127 8.60 -1.99 4.46
CA ARG A 127 8.79 -1.80 5.90
C ARG A 127 7.58 -2.21 6.74
N LYS A 128 6.38 -2.06 6.21
CA LYS A 128 5.13 -2.38 6.91
C LYS A 128 4.83 -3.86 6.97
N LEU A 129 5.40 -4.64 6.06
CA LEU A 129 5.36 -6.10 6.14
C LEU A 129 6.27 -6.62 7.26
N ASP A 130 7.31 -5.85 7.65
CA ASP A 130 8.26 -6.24 8.71
C ASP A 130 7.71 -5.97 10.13
N ILE A 131 6.88 -4.93 10.32
CA ILE A 131 6.28 -4.63 11.63
C ILE A 131 5.42 -5.79 12.13
N ASN A 132 4.91 -6.63 11.22
CA ASN A 132 4.09 -7.79 11.55
C ASN A 132 4.89 -9.05 11.89
N SER A 133 6.18 -9.09 11.55
CA SER A 133 7.05 -10.23 11.88
C SER A 133 7.75 -10.09 13.24
N ASP A 134 7.81 -8.90 13.81
CA ASP A 134 8.52 -8.62 15.06
C ASP A 134 7.63 -8.62 16.30
N VAL A 135 6.30 -8.82 16.18
CA VAL A 135 5.38 -8.93 17.32
C VAL A 135 5.00 -10.41 17.57
N VAL A 136 6.01 -11.28 17.65
CA VAL A 136 5.89 -12.55 18.37
C VAL A 136 6.94 -12.55 19.47
N VAL A 137 6.76 -11.71 20.46
CA VAL A 137 7.38 -11.92 21.77
C VAL A 137 6.33 -12.59 22.63
N GLU A 138 6.59 -13.87 22.89
CA GLU A 138 5.86 -14.64 23.88
C GLU A 138 5.80 -13.90 25.22
N ASN A 139 4.62 -13.49 25.62
CA ASN A 139 4.26 -13.43 27.03
C ASN A 139 2.82 -13.94 27.16
N LYS A 140 2.72 -15.20 27.53
CA LYS A 140 1.50 -15.79 28.08
C LYS A 140 1.18 -15.11 29.39
N THR A 141 0.19 -14.28 29.41
CA THR A 141 -0.67 -14.05 30.56
C THR A 141 -2.10 -14.00 30.05
N GLU A 142 -2.87 -14.94 30.47
CA GLU A 142 -4.28 -15.14 30.10
C GLU A 142 -5.14 -13.99 30.66
N GLU A 143 -6.20 -13.67 29.89
CA GLU A 143 -7.37 -12.88 30.30
C GLU A 143 -7.16 -11.36 30.45
N THR A 144 -7.33 -10.64 29.35
CA THR A 144 -7.94 -9.31 29.14
C THR A 144 -7.45 -8.54 27.91
N GLU A 145 -6.68 -9.15 26.99
CA GLU A 145 -6.01 -8.44 25.86
C GLU A 145 -6.76 -8.43 24.52
N ASP A 146 -8.00 -8.91 24.44
CA ASP A 146 -8.72 -9.08 23.15
C ASP A 146 -9.12 -7.74 22.47
N ASN A 147 -8.90 -6.59 23.11
CA ASN A 147 -9.29 -5.28 22.61
C ASN A 147 -8.12 -4.31 22.26
N ALA A 148 -6.89 -4.62 22.62
CA ALA A 148 -5.78 -3.66 22.49
C ALA A 148 -5.40 -3.34 21.03
N ASN A 149 -5.63 -4.29 20.11
CA ASN A 149 -5.29 -4.17 18.70
C ASN A 149 -6.50 -4.02 17.76
N LYS A 150 -7.68 -3.68 18.31
CA LYS A 150 -8.89 -3.40 17.55
C LYS A 150 -9.25 -1.92 17.65
N ILE A 151 -9.65 -1.32 16.53
CA ILE A 151 -10.15 0.05 16.47
C ILE A 151 -11.61 -0.01 16.01
N GLU A 152 -12.51 0.59 16.79
CA GLU A 152 -13.92 0.68 16.45
C GLU A 152 -14.37 2.14 16.41
N VAL A 153 -14.88 2.60 15.29
CA VAL A 153 -15.42 3.95 15.10
C VAL A 153 -16.72 3.88 14.31
N GLY A 154 -17.85 3.96 15.01
CA GLY A 154 -19.16 3.84 14.36
C GLY A 154 -19.34 2.48 13.70
N ASP A 155 -19.56 2.49 12.39
CA ASP A 155 -19.75 1.28 11.57
C ASP A 155 -18.43 0.63 11.10
N LEU A 156 -17.29 1.28 11.38
CA LEU A 156 -15.95 0.85 10.96
C LEU A 156 -15.26 0.08 12.09
N ARG A 157 -14.73 -1.09 11.78
CA ARG A 157 -13.91 -1.91 12.68
C ARG A 157 -12.64 -2.34 11.97
N LEU A 158 -11.49 -2.15 12.62
CA LEU A 158 -10.19 -2.61 12.15
C LEU A 158 -9.61 -3.60 13.18
N ASP A 159 -9.20 -4.76 12.70
CA ASP A 159 -8.38 -5.71 13.43
C ASP A 159 -6.94 -5.54 12.93
N LEU A 160 -6.07 -4.99 13.79
CA LEU A 160 -4.71 -4.62 13.39
C LEU A 160 -3.79 -5.83 13.26
N ASP A 161 -4.11 -6.93 13.96
CA ASP A 161 -3.31 -8.16 13.93
C ASP A 161 -3.62 -8.98 12.67
N LYS A 162 -4.90 -8.99 12.27
CA LYS A 162 -5.35 -9.72 11.09
C LYS A 162 -5.34 -8.89 9.81
N PHE A 163 -5.05 -7.59 9.89
CA PHE A 163 -5.21 -6.64 8.76
C PHE A 163 -6.62 -6.70 8.15
N GLU A 164 -7.60 -7.01 8.97
CA GLU A 164 -8.99 -7.11 8.54
C GLU A 164 -9.74 -5.82 8.83
N VAL A 165 -10.53 -5.39 7.86
CA VAL A 165 -11.44 -4.26 8.00
C VAL A 165 -12.87 -4.76 7.82
N ARG A 166 -13.75 -4.33 8.72
CA ARG A 166 -15.19 -4.56 8.60
C ARG A 166 -15.93 -3.24 8.60
N VAL A 167 -16.90 -3.13 7.73
CA VAL A 167 -17.80 -1.99 7.68
C VAL A 167 -19.23 -2.50 7.72
N ARG A 168 -20.02 -2.04 8.69
CA ARG A 168 -21.39 -2.53 8.92
C ARG A 168 -21.48 -4.04 9.12
N GLY A 169 -20.40 -4.69 9.55
CA GLY A 169 -20.28 -6.13 9.77
C GLY A 169 -19.64 -6.91 8.62
N ASP A 170 -19.65 -6.37 7.40
CA ASP A 170 -19.08 -7.02 6.22
C ASP A 170 -17.57 -6.80 6.13
N VAL A 171 -16.82 -7.85 5.76
CA VAL A 171 -15.39 -7.76 5.50
C VAL A 171 -15.14 -6.96 4.23
N VAL A 172 -14.21 -6.01 4.31
CA VAL A 172 -13.81 -5.17 3.18
C VAL A 172 -12.34 -5.46 2.84
N ASP A 173 -12.09 -5.83 1.59
CA ASP A 173 -10.74 -6.11 1.09
C ASP A 173 -10.02 -4.82 0.70
N LEU A 174 -9.02 -4.44 1.50
CA LEU A 174 -8.18 -3.28 1.28
C LEU A 174 -6.76 -3.69 0.92
N THR A 175 -6.11 -2.93 0.02
CA THR A 175 -4.66 -3.06 -0.14
C THR A 175 -3.95 -2.62 1.13
N LEU A 176 -2.69 -3.01 1.28
CA LEU A 176 -1.89 -2.61 2.45
C LEU A 176 -1.86 -1.09 2.62
N ARG A 177 -1.75 -0.34 1.52
CA ARG A 177 -1.70 1.12 1.56
C ARG A 177 -3.02 1.75 1.99
N GLU A 178 -4.13 1.24 1.47
CA GLU A 178 -5.48 1.66 1.85
C GLU A 178 -5.74 1.38 3.33
N PHE A 179 -5.35 0.20 3.81
CA PHE A 179 -5.46 -0.17 5.22
C PHE A 179 -4.68 0.79 6.12
N GLU A 180 -3.45 1.15 5.76
CA GLU A 180 -2.61 2.03 6.56
C GLU A 180 -3.15 3.47 6.62
N VAL A 181 -3.68 4.00 5.51
CA VAL A 181 -4.37 5.31 5.52
C VAL A 181 -5.56 5.26 6.45
N LEU A 182 -6.41 4.24 6.30
CA LEU A 182 -7.61 4.08 7.12
C LEU A 182 -7.28 3.90 8.61
N LYS A 183 -6.30 3.06 8.93
CA LYS A 183 -5.78 2.85 10.29
C LYS A 183 -5.25 4.15 10.91
N TYR A 184 -4.45 4.93 10.17
CA TYR A 184 -3.90 6.18 10.68
C TYR A 184 -5.00 7.17 11.04
N LEU A 185 -6.01 7.32 10.18
CA LEU A 185 -7.16 8.18 10.42
C LEU A 185 -8.07 7.66 11.54
N ALA A 186 -8.31 6.34 11.59
CA ALA A 186 -9.18 5.71 12.60
C ALA A 186 -8.59 5.72 14.01
N LYS A 187 -7.27 5.84 14.16
CA LYS A 187 -6.62 6.05 15.47
C LYS A 187 -6.92 7.42 16.07
N GLN A 188 -7.38 8.38 15.28
CA GLN A 188 -7.63 9.77 15.68
C GLN A 188 -9.00 10.22 15.15
N PRO A 189 -10.11 9.58 15.55
CA PRO A 189 -11.42 9.83 14.98
C PRO A 189 -11.88 11.27 15.29
N GLY A 190 -12.46 11.94 14.28
CA GLY A 190 -12.88 13.34 14.35
C GLY A 190 -11.75 14.37 14.14
N GLN A 191 -10.48 13.94 14.21
CA GLN A 191 -9.35 14.83 13.95
C GLN A 191 -9.08 14.92 12.44
N VAL A 192 -9.02 16.15 11.92
CA VAL A 192 -8.67 16.39 10.51
C VAL A 192 -7.16 16.24 10.34
N ILE A 193 -6.75 15.33 9.47
CA ILE A 193 -5.35 15.09 9.11
C ILE A 193 -5.09 15.65 7.72
N THR A 194 -4.05 16.46 7.57
CA THR A 194 -3.71 17.04 6.28
C THR A 194 -3.12 16.00 5.33
N ARG A 195 -3.13 16.30 4.03
CA ARG A 195 -2.55 15.43 3.00
C ARG A 195 -1.06 15.19 3.21
N GLU A 196 -0.34 16.25 3.59
CA GLU A 196 1.09 16.22 3.87
C GLU A 196 1.41 15.28 5.04
N ILE A 197 0.63 15.37 6.13
CA ILE A 197 0.79 14.47 7.28
C ILE A 197 0.49 13.02 6.89
N LEU A 198 -0.58 12.78 6.13
CA LEU A 198 -0.89 11.43 5.63
C LEU A 198 0.23 10.89 4.76
N LEU A 199 0.75 11.72 3.83
CA LEU A 199 1.84 11.35 2.95
C LEU A 199 3.08 10.97 3.77
N GLU A 200 3.48 11.82 4.69
CA GLU A 200 4.63 11.58 5.58
C GLU A 200 4.47 10.33 6.43
N LYS A 201 3.32 10.18 7.09
CA LYS A 201 3.10 9.07 8.06
C LYS A 201 2.83 7.73 7.39
N VAL A 202 2.22 7.75 6.20
CA VAL A 202 1.85 6.53 5.48
C VAL A 202 2.88 6.17 4.40
N TRP A 203 3.48 7.10 3.70
CA TRP A 203 4.53 6.84 2.70
C TRP A 203 5.94 7.06 3.22
N GLY A 204 6.14 7.90 4.23
CA GLY A 204 7.41 8.16 4.91
C GLY A 204 8.03 9.52 4.58
N TYR A 205 8.97 9.98 5.42
CA TYR A 205 9.63 11.29 5.28
C TYR A 205 10.44 11.47 4.00
N GLU A 206 10.99 10.38 3.46
CA GLU A 206 11.78 10.39 2.22
C GLU A 206 10.91 10.20 0.96
N TYR A 207 9.60 10.37 1.09
CA TYR A 207 8.71 10.23 -0.04
C TYR A 207 8.68 11.51 -0.87
N TYR A 208 9.22 11.45 -2.08
CA TYR A 208 9.27 12.55 -3.05
C TYR A 208 8.10 12.52 -4.06
N GLY A 209 7.04 11.78 -3.77
CA GLY A 209 5.90 11.62 -4.67
C GLY A 209 4.86 12.72 -4.58
N ASP A 210 3.88 12.67 -5.50
CA ASP A 210 2.80 13.63 -5.58
C ASP A 210 1.81 13.46 -4.41
N ILE A 211 1.41 14.57 -3.81
CA ILE A 211 0.40 14.63 -2.74
C ILE A 211 -0.96 14.07 -3.19
N ARG A 212 -1.23 14.06 -4.49
CA ARG A 212 -2.43 13.46 -5.09
C ARG A 212 -2.54 11.96 -4.87
N THR A 213 -1.43 11.26 -4.59
CA THR A 213 -1.45 9.86 -4.19
C THR A 213 -2.36 9.62 -2.99
N VAL A 214 -2.43 10.57 -2.06
CA VAL A 214 -3.35 10.53 -0.91
C VAL A 214 -4.81 10.61 -1.37
N ASP A 215 -5.12 11.54 -2.28
CA ASP A 215 -6.50 11.76 -2.76
C ASP A 215 -7.02 10.53 -3.51
N VAL A 216 -6.20 9.95 -4.38
CA VAL A 216 -6.53 8.72 -5.10
C VAL A 216 -6.75 7.55 -4.14
N THR A 217 -5.86 7.37 -3.16
CA THR A 217 -6.01 6.32 -2.14
C THR A 217 -7.29 6.50 -1.33
N VAL A 218 -7.59 7.72 -0.90
CA VAL A 218 -8.85 8.04 -0.21
C VAL A 218 -10.08 7.74 -1.07
N ARG A 219 -10.04 8.08 -2.37
CA ARG A 219 -11.13 7.74 -3.30
C ARG A 219 -11.37 6.24 -3.37
N ARG A 220 -10.31 5.43 -3.54
CA ARG A 220 -10.38 3.97 -3.58
C ARG A 220 -10.91 3.37 -2.29
N ILE A 221 -10.49 3.90 -1.13
CA ILE A 221 -11.03 3.48 0.17
C ILE A 221 -12.54 3.73 0.19
N ARG A 222 -13.00 4.92 -0.22
CA ARG A 222 -14.43 5.26 -0.25
C ARG A 222 -15.23 4.33 -1.15
N GLU A 223 -14.73 3.99 -2.32
CA GLU A 223 -15.38 3.04 -3.24
C GLU A 223 -15.64 1.68 -2.57
N LYS A 224 -14.86 1.33 -1.56
CA LYS A 224 -14.98 0.06 -0.82
C LYS A 224 -15.78 0.16 0.48
N ILE A 225 -15.76 1.31 1.16
CA ILE A 225 -16.35 1.44 2.51
C ILE A 225 -17.63 2.28 2.56
N GLU A 226 -17.85 3.19 1.61
CA GLU A 226 -19.02 4.06 1.60
C GLU A 226 -20.17 3.45 0.82
N LEU A 227 -21.40 3.78 1.22
CA LEU A 227 -22.61 3.44 0.45
C LEU A 227 -22.80 4.41 -0.74
N ASP A 228 -22.38 5.65 -0.56
CA ASP A 228 -22.42 6.71 -1.57
C ASP A 228 -21.10 7.51 -1.50
N THR A 229 -20.26 7.31 -2.51
CA THR A 229 -18.94 7.97 -2.59
C THR A 229 -19.03 9.48 -2.80
N SER A 230 -20.14 9.97 -3.36
CA SER A 230 -20.41 11.40 -3.55
C SER A 230 -20.78 12.12 -2.25
N ASN A 231 -21.29 11.35 -1.26
CA ASN A 231 -21.68 11.85 0.06
C ASN A 231 -21.10 10.96 1.18
N PRO A 232 -19.77 10.90 1.34
CA PRO A 232 -19.10 10.00 2.27
C PRO A 232 -19.46 10.32 3.72
N LYS A 233 -19.75 9.26 4.51
CA LYS A 233 -20.17 9.35 5.91
C LYS A 233 -19.14 8.82 6.89
N ILE A 234 -18.24 7.95 6.45
CA ILE A 234 -17.18 7.34 7.27
C ILE A 234 -15.89 8.12 7.11
N LEU A 235 -15.38 8.22 5.87
CA LEU A 235 -14.13 8.90 5.54
C LEU A 235 -14.44 10.25 4.86
N VAL A 236 -14.45 11.31 5.66
CA VAL A 236 -14.97 12.64 5.27
C VAL A 236 -13.85 13.59 4.86
N THR A 237 -14.12 14.46 3.90
CA THR A 237 -13.21 15.55 3.49
C THR A 237 -13.52 16.83 4.24
N LYS A 238 -12.52 17.42 4.86
CA LYS A 238 -12.53 18.84 5.24
C LYS A 238 -11.93 19.65 4.10
N ARG A 239 -12.79 20.32 3.32
CA ARG A 239 -12.36 21.07 2.12
C ARG A 239 -11.20 22.02 2.44
N GLY A 240 -10.17 22.02 1.60
CA GLY A 240 -8.96 22.84 1.76
C GLY A 240 -8.01 22.42 2.88
N VAL A 241 -8.33 21.39 3.68
CA VAL A 241 -7.49 20.96 4.81
C VAL A 241 -7.03 19.51 4.65
N GLY A 242 -7.95 18.53 4.63
CA GLY A 242 -7.58 17.12 4.62
C GLY A 242 -8.75 16.18 4.86
N TYR A 243 -8.49 15.06 5.54
CA TYR A 243 -9.42 13.97 5.74
C TYR A 243 -9.55 13.58 7.20
N TYR A 244 -10.68 12.98 7.58
CA TYR A 244 -10.91 12.45 8.93
C TYR A 244 -11.94 11.32 8.91
N ILE A 245 -11.89 10.44 9.91
CA ILE A 245 -12.97 9.48 10.17
C ILE A 245 -14.03 10.16 11.02
N SER A 246 -15.27 10.17 10.50
CA SER A 246 -16.43 10.77 11.19
C SER A 246 -16.77 10.00 12.46
N THR A 247 -17.09 10.74 13.51
CA THR A 247 -17.61 10.18 14.76
C THR A 247 -19.14 10.28 14.81
N ASN A 248 -19.80 9.50 15.65
CA ASN A 248 -21.25 9.58 15.83
C ASN A 248 -21.73 10.98 16.28
N LYS A 249 -20.84 11.80 16.82
CA LYS A 249 -21.13 13.20 17.21
C LYS A 249 -21.26 14.14 16.00
N ASP A 250 -20.67 13.79 14.87
CA ASP A 250 -20.72 14.62 13.66
C ASP A 250 -22.02 14.43 12.88
N LYS A 251 -22.77 13.32 13.11
CA LYS A 251 -24.08 13.05 12.48
C LYS A 251 -25.16 14.07 12.89
N ASN A 252 -24.99 14.79 14.01
CA ASN A 252 -25.94 15.76 14.53
C ASN A 252 -25.63 17.23 14.15
N LYS A 253 -24.61 17.48 13.33
CA LYS A 253 -24.24 18.83 12.85
C LYS A 253 -24.48 19.01 11.35
N THR A 254 -25.62 18.55 10.84
CA THR A 254 -26.06 18.95 9.50
C THR A 254 -26.86 20.24 9.66
N PHE A 255 -26.24 21.35 9.34
CA PHE A 255 -26.90 22.64 9.08
C PHE A 255 -27.12 22.77 7.58
#